data_0f11298e292cb0132665f5598f59f27f
#
_entry.id   0f11298e292cb0132665f5598f59f27f
#
_cell.length_a   1.000
_cell.length_b   1.000
_cell.length_c   1.000
_cell.angle_alpha   90.00
_cell.angle_beta   90.00
_cell.angle_gamma   90.00
#
_symmetry.space_group_name_H-M   'P 1'
#
loop_
_entity.id
_entity.type
_entity.pdbx_description
1 polymer ?
#
loop_
_entity_poly.entity_id
_entity_poly.type
_entity_poly.pdbx_seq_one_letter_code
_entity_poly.pdbx_strand_id
1 'polypeptide(L)'
;AKKRSDSFMGSDMSYEDMSTRQLDEFNFKIMGNERFQDVSCYLLESKPKEHIRTEYSRHITWVDSTLFIPLKEESYDKTGKLLKEKYFTYTVIKKYHILTEVHVTNIQKNHSTTLKFENIELDRGVEDSFFHERYLKRLPK
;
A
#
# COMPACT_ATOMS: atom_id res chain seq x y z
N ALA A 1 -12.89 -0.83 19.96
CA ALA A 1 -12.09 -0.20 18.91
C ALA A 1 -11.23 -1.24 18.20
N LYS A 2 -11.04 -1.08 16.91
CA LYS A 2 -10.21 -1.99 16.14
C LYS A 2 -8.75 -1.69 16.36
N LYS A 3 -7.92 -2.74 16.44
CA LYS A 3 -6.47 -2.57 16.46
C LYS A 3 -5.98 -2.33 15.03
N ARG A 4 -4.87 -1.62 14.89
CA ARG A 4 -4.31 -1.34 13.58
C ARG A 4 -3.93 -2.61 12.82
N SER A 5 -3.54 -3.66 13.53
CA SER A 5 -3.15 -4.93 12.93
C SER A 5 -4.32 -5.87 12.64
N ASP A 6 -5.55 -5.51 13.04
CA ASP A 6 -6.71 -6.34 12.75
C ASP A 6 -6.98 -6.38 11.24
N SER A 7 -7.47 -7.53 10.79
CA SER A 7 -7.79 -7.72 9.37
C SER A 7 -8.93 -6.80 8.93
N PHE A 8 -8.76 -6.13 7.79
CA PHE A 8 -9.79 -5.30 7.20
C PHE A 8 -10.82 -6.21 6.51
N MET A 9 -12.01 -6.30 7.09
CA MET A 9 -13.13 -7.07 6.53
C MET A 9 -12.76 -8.52 6.17
N GLY A 10 -11.88 -9.15 6.97
CA GLY A 10 -11.44 -10.52 6.73
C GLY A 10 -10.46 -10.68 5.57
N SER A 11 -9.93 -9.60 5.03
CA SER A 11 -8.98 -9.63 3.92
C SER A 11 -7.53 -9.82 4.41
N ASP A 12 -6.59 -9.87 3.45
CA ASP A 12 -5.16 -9.91 3.76
C ASP A 12 -4.61 -8.54 4.14
N MET A 13 -5.41 -7.49 4.01
CA MET A 13 -5.05 -6.15 4.45
C MET A 13 -5.49 -5.94 5.89
N SER A 14 -4.63 -5.30 6.67
CA SER A 14 -4.99 -4.85 8.01
C SER A 14 -5.55 -3.43 7.95
N TYR A 15 -6.14 -2.97 9.06
CA TYR A 15 -6.56 -1.57 9.13
C TYR A 15 -5.38 -0.62 8.99
N GLU A 16 -4.21 -1.04 9.45
CA GLU A 16 -2.98 -0.27 9.26
C GLU A 16 -2.66 -0.10 7.76
N ASP A 17 -2.83 -1.16 6.96
CA ASP A 17 -2.59 -1.11 5.52
C ASP A 17 -3.51 -0.13 4.81
N MET A 18 -4.71 0.07 5.34
CA MET A 18 -5.71 0.98 4.75
C MET A 18 -5.51 2.42 5.18
N SER A 19 -4.67 2.68 6.18
CA SER A 19 -4.44 4.02 6.72
C SER A 19 -3.36 4.75 5.93
N THR A 20 -3.50 6.08 5.82
CA THR A 20 -2.44 6.91 5.27
C THR A 20 -1.27 6.91 6.25
N ARG A 21 -0.09 6.63 5.72
CA ARG A 21 1.13 6.59 6.53
C ARG A 21 1.54 8.02 6.90
N GLN A 22 1.75 8.26 8.19
CA GLN A 22 2.15 9.57 8.69
C GLN A 22 3.67 9.71 8.54
N LEU A 23 4.12 10.77 7.88
CA LEU A 23 5.54 10.94 7.58
C LEU A 23 6.40 11.05 8.83
N ASP A 24 5.90 11.65 9.90
CA ASP A 24 6.65 11.85 11.14
C ASP A 24 6.74 10.58 11.98
N GLU A 25 6.03 9.52 11.60
CA GLU A 25 6.09 8.23 12.30
C GLU A 25 7.16 7.30 11.75
N PHE A 26 7.80 7.67 10.65
CA PHE A 26 8.74 6.80 9.95
C PHE A 26 10.09 7.48 9.71
N ASN A 27 11.12 6.67 9.60
CA ASN A 27 12.41 7.08 9.05
C ASN A 27 12.49 6.52 7.63
N PHE A 28 12.84 7.36 6.68
CA PHE A 28 12.90 7.01 5.26
C PHE A 28 14.32 7.00 4.75
N LYS A 29 14.61 6.07 3.84
CA LYS A 29 15.92 5.98 3.20
C LYS A 29 15.74 5.51 1.76
N ILE A 30 16.37 6.19 0.81
CA ILE A 30 16.43 5.69 -0.56
C ILE A 30 17.59 4.72 -0.63
N MET A 31 17.30 3.46 -0.93
CA MET A 31 18.28 2.38 -0.93
C MET A 31 18.98 2.23 -2.28
N GLY A 32 18.38 2.75 -3.34
CA GLY A 32 18.93 2.63 -4.68
C GLY A 32 17.83 2.73 -5.73
N ASN A 33 18.15 2.24 -6.91
CA ASN A 33 17.23 2.25 -8.05
C ASN A 33 17.10 0.83 -8.58
N GLU A 34 15.90 0.49 -9.05
CA GLU A 34 15.64 -0.82 -9.64
C GLU A 34 14.51 -0.68 -10.64
N ARG A 35 14.56 -1.48 -11.71
CA ARG A 35 13.46 -1.50 -12.67
C ARG A 35 12.40 -2.50 -12.20
N PHE A 36 11.16 -2.10 -12.36
CA PHE A 36 10.01 -2.95 -12.10
C PHE A 36 9.04 -2.83 -13.27
N GLN A 37 8.78 -3.93 -13.97
CA GLN A 37 7.92 -3.95 -15.16
C GLN A 37 8.32 -2.87 -16.17
N ASP A 38 9.62 -2.79 -16.45
CA ASP A 38 10.22 -1.82 -17.40
C ASP A 38 10.09 -0.36 -16.97
N VAL A 39 9.77 -0.11 -15.71
CA VAL A 39 9.71 1.24 -15.15
C VAL A 39 10.88 1.44 -14.20
N SER A 40 11.60 2.55 -14.36
CA SER A 40 12.68 2.91 -13.45
C SER A 40 12.10 3.38 -12.13
N CYS A 41 12.51 2.76 -11.03
CA CYS A 41 11.98 3.06 -9.71
C CYS A 41 13.08 3.38 -8.70
N TYR A 42 12.75 4.23 -7.73
CA TYR A 42 13.52 4.33 -6.51
C TYR A 42 13.08 3.21 -5.57
N LEU A 43 14.03 2.64 -4.82
CA LEU A 43 13.72 1.74 -3.71
C LEU A 43 13.71 2.56 -2.44
N LEU A 44 12.54 2.72 -1.85
CA LEU A 44 12.37 3.49 -0.63
C LEU A 44 12.17 2.56 0.55
N GLU A 45 13.04 2.65 1.55
CA GLU A 45 12.84 1.94 2.81
C GLU A 45 12.13 2.86 3.80
N SER A 46 11.07 2.35 4.42
CA SER A 46 10.34 3.05 5.48
C SER A 46 10.39 2.21 6.74
N LYS A 47 11.01 2.73 7.79
CA LYS A 47 11.07 2.06 9.10
C LYS A 47 10.27 2.84 10.11
N PRO A 48 9.31 2.20 10.80
CA PRO A 48 8.59 2.87 11.88
C PRO A 48 9.56 3.29 12.98
N LYS A 49 9.32 4.46 13.57
CA LYS A 49 10.07 4.88 14.75
C LYS A 49 9.72 3.98 15.93
N GLU A 50 10.62 3.90 16.92
CA GLU A 50 10.50 2.91 18.00
C GLU A 50 9.18 2.96 18.77
N HIS A 51 8.62 4.15 18.95
CA HIS A 51 7.40 4.32 19.75
C HIS A 51 6.11 3.99 18.99
N ILE A 52 6.20 3.70 17.70
CA ILE A 52 5.02 3.46 16.86
C ILE A 52 4.59 1.99 16.96
N ARG A 53 3.29 1.79 17.22
CA ARG A 53 2.71 0.44 17.24
C ARG A 53 2.35 0.01 15.83
N THR A 54 2.96 -1.07 15.36
CA THR A 54 2.73 -1.59 14.03
C THR A 54 3.11 -3.07 14.01
N GLU A 55 2.53 -3.82 13.09
CA GLU A 55 2.91 -5.22 12.88
C GLU A 55 4.17 -5.35 12.04
N TYR A 56 4.67 -4.25 11.45
CA TYR A 56 5.78 -4.30 10.52
C TYR A 56 7.07 -3.77 11.11
N SER A 57 8.19 -4.37 10.69
CA SER A 57 9.52 -3.85 11.00
C SER A 57 10.00 -2.83 9.97
N ARG A 58 9.59 -3.00 8.72
CA ARG A 58 9.91 -2.06 7.64
C ARG A 58 9.08 -2.35 6.40
N HIS A 59 9.09 -1.40 5.48
CA HIS A 59 8.54 -1.55 4.15
C HIS A 59 9.60 -1.17 3.12
N ILE A 60 9.63 -1.89 2.00
CA ILE A 60 10.41 -1.50 0.83
C ILE A 60 9.42 -1.20 -0.28
N THR A 61 9.48 0.02 -0.82
CA THR A 61 8.53 0.48 -1.82
C THR A 61 9.25 0.80 -3.12
N TRP A 62 8.75 0.26 -4.23
CA TRP A 62 9.19 0.62 -5.59
C TRP A 62 8.37 1.82 -6.02
N VAL A 63 9.02 2.97 -6.11
CA VAL A 63 8.37 4.25 -6.46
C VAL A 63 8.81 4.65 -7.85
N ASP A 64 7.84 4.82 -8.76
CA ASP A 64 8.12 5.30 -10.11
C ASP A 64 8.93 6.59 -10.03
N SER A 65 10.11 6.61 -10.65
CA SER A 65 11.03 7.74 -10.52
C SER A 65 10.59 8.99 -11.29
N THR A 66 9.59 8.87 -12.14
CA THR A 66 9.05 9.98 -12.92
C THR A 66 7.73 10.49 -12.34
N LEU A 67 6.83 9.58 -12.01
CA LEU A 67 5.48 9.93 -11.54
C LEU A 67 5.40 10.00 -10.02
N PHE A 68 6.38 9.47 -9.31
CA PHE A 68 6.45 9.44 -7.84
C PHE A 68 5.25 8.73 -7.20
N ILE A 69 4.79 7.66 -7.84
CA ILE A 69 3.72 6.82 -7.30
C ILE A 69 4.28 5.44 -6.99
N PRO A 70 3.79 4.79 -5.93
CA PRO A 70 4.22 3.43 -5.60
C PRO A 70 3.63 2.43 -6.59
N LEU A 71 4.46 1.50 -7.05
CA LEU A 71 4.04 0.42 -7.96
C LEU A 71 4.00 -0.92 -7.25
N LYS A 72 4.91 -1.13 -6.30
CA LYS A 72 5.03 -2.36 -5.53
C LYS A 72 5.52 -2.03 -4.14
N GLU A 73 5.11 -2.81 -3.15
CA GLU A 73 5.64 -2.68 -1.79
C GLU A 73 5.78 -4.05 -1.15
N GLU A 74 6.90 -4.25 -0.47
CA GLU A 74 7.13 -5.43 0.37
C GLU A 74 7.13 -4.97 1.82
N SER A 75 6.35 -5.67 2.66
CA SER A 75 6.24 -5.36 4.08
C SER A 75 6.76 -6.53 4.89
N TYR A 76 7.61 -6.24 5.87
CA TYR A 76 8.31 -7.24 6.67
C TYR A 76 7.78 -7.24 8.09
N ASP A 77 7.66 -8.43 8.68
CA ASP A 77 7.16 -8.58 10.06
C ASP A 77 8.23 -8.17 11.09
N LYS A 78 7.86 -8.24 12.37
CA LYS A 78 8.75 -7.84 13.45
C LYS A 78 10.00 -8.72 13.58
N THR A 79 10.00 -9.90 12.99
CA THR A 79 11.18 -10.78 12.98
C THR A 79 12.05 -10.54 11.74
N GLY A 80 11.66 -9.62 10.86
CA GLY A 80 12.39 -9.29 9.65
C GLY A 80 12.08 -10.17 8.46
N LYS A 81 11.04 -11.00 8.55
CA LYS A 81 10.63 -11.87 7.44
C LYS A 81 9.59 -11.19 6.58
N LEU A 82 9.65 -11.47 5.28
CA LEU A 82 8.65 -10.94 4.35
C LEU A 82 7.26 -11.46 4.74
N LEU A 83 6.35 -10.53 4.96
CA LEU A 83 4.98 -10.85 5.36
C LEU A 83 4.01 -10.62 4.23
N LYS A 84 4.07 -9.47 3.57
CA LYS A 84 3.13 -9.11 2.52
C LYS A 84 3.83 -8.50 1.32
N GLU A 85 3.29 -8.80 0.13
CA GLU A 85 3.63 -8.11 -1.12
C GLU A 85 2.40 -7.41 -1.62
N LYS A 86 2.54 -6.15 -2.03
CA LYS A 86 1.45 -5.34 -2.53
C LYS A 86 1.80 -4.81 -3.91
N TYR A 87 0.84 -4.86 -4.82
CA TYR A 87 0.95 -4.32 -6.16
C TYR A 87 -0.14 -3.30 -6.36
N PHE A 88 0.22 -2.16 -6.93
CA PHE A 88 -0.70 -1.03 -7.11
C PHE A 88 -0.95 -0.83 -8.59
N THR A 89 -2.21 -0.74 -8.98
CA THR A 89 -2.62 -0.52 -10.36
C THR A 89 -3.32 0.83 -10.48
N TYR A 90 -2.97 1.57 -11.53
CA TYR A 90 -3.47 2.91 -11.76
C TYR A 90 -4.15 3.00 -13.10
N THR A 91 -5.13 3.90 -13.19
CA THR A 91 -5.78 4.28 -14.44
C THR A 91 -5.56 5.77 -14.64
N VAL A 92 -5.27 6.17 -15.87
CA VAL A 92 -5.10 7.59 -16.20
C VAL A 92 -6.46 8.17 -16.57
N ILE A 93 -6.91 9.16 -15.79
CA ILE A 93 -8.15 9.88 -16.03
C ILE A 93 -7.81 11.37 -16.03
N LYS A 94 -8.07 12.06 -17.13
CA LYS A 94 -7.82 13.52 -17.24
C LYS A 94 -6.40 13.92 -16.78
N LYS A 95 -5.38 13.17 -17.21
CA LYS A 95 -3.95 13.37 -16.87
C LYS A 95 -3.57 12.91 -15.45
N TYR A 96 -4.51 12.47 -14.64
CA TYR A 96 -4.22 12.02 -13.28
C TYR A 96 -4.08 10.49 -13.26
N HIS A 97 -3.08 10.02 -12.51
CA HIS A 97 -2.90 8.60 -12.26
C HIS A 97 -3.67 8.26 -11.00
N ILE A 98 -4.77 7.56 -11.17
CA ILE A 98 -5.70 7.25 -10.07
C ILE A 98 -5.53 5.79 -9.70
N LEU A 99 -5.28 5.53 -8.43
CA LEU A 99 -5.18 4.17 -7.91
C LEU A 99 -6.53 3.48 -8.06
N THR A 100 -6.57 2.39 -8.81
CA THR A 100 -7.81 1.66 -9.08
C THR A 100 -7.81 0.27 -8.47
N GLU A 101 -6.66 -0.26 -8.12
CA GLU A 101 -6.60 -1.61 -7.59
C GLU A 101 -5.36 -1.80 -6.72
N VAL A 102 -5.53 -2.53 -5.63
CA VAL A 102 -4.41 -2.98 -4.79
C VAL A 102 -4.53 -4.49 -4.63
N HIS A 103 -3.49 -5.21 -5.04
CA HIS A 103 -3.42 -6.65 -4.88
C HIS A 103 -2.41 -6.96 -3.76
N VAL A 104 -2.89 -7.62 -2.70
CA VAL A 104 -2.07 -7.94 -1.53
C VAL A 104 -1.97 -9.45 -1.40
N THR A 105 -0.75 -9.95 -1.28
CA THR A 105 -0.50 -11.35 -0.96
C THR A 105 0.15 -11.43 0.41
N ASN A 106 -0.45 -12.21 1.30
CA ASN A 106 0.19 -12.59 2.55
C ASN A 106 1.07 -13.79 2.24
N ILE A 107 2.38 -13.55 2.22
CA ILE A 107 3.36 -14.57 1.80
C ILE A 107 3.39 -15.74 2.78
N GLN A 108 3.27 -15.44 4.07
CA GLN A 108 3.37 -16.47 5.11
C GLN A 108 2.14 -17.37 5.17
N LYS A 109 0.98 -16.83 4.82
CA LYS A 109 -0.27 -17.59 4.78
C LYS A 109 -0.61 -18.13 3.40
N ASN A 110 0.15 -17.72 2.38
CA ASN A 110 -0.09 -18.06 0.99
C ASN A 110 -1.53 -17.73 0.56
N HIS A 111 -1.93 -16.49 0.80
CA HIS A 111 -3.30 -16.04 0.58
C HIS A 111 -3.29 -14.63 0.01
N SER A 112 -4.21 -14.35 -0.92
CA SER A 112 -4.24 -13.06 -1.63
C SER A 112 -5.61 -12.40 -1.54
N THR A 113 -5.61 -11.08 -1.62
CA THR A 113 -6.80 -10.24 -1.69
C THR A 113 -6.58 -9.17 -2.73
N THR A 114 -7.59 -8.91 -3.56
CA THR A 114 -7.59 -7.78 -4.48
C THR A 114 -8.69 -6.82 -4.09
N LEU A 115 -8.33 -5.54 -3.91
CA LEU A 115 -9.29 -4.48 -3.64
C LEU A 115 -9.38 -3.60 -4.88
N LYS A 116 -10.60 -3.31 -5.31
CA LYS A 116 -10.85 -2.39 -6.41
C LYS A 116 -11.56 -1.16 -5.90
N PHE A 117 -11.17 -0.01 -6.43
CA PHE A 117 -11.78 1.27 -6.14
C PHE A 117 -12.63 1.66 -7.34
N GLU A 118 -13.91 1.86 -7.12
CA GLU A 118 -14.86 2.17 -8.20
C GLU A 118 -15.54 3.51 -7.96
N ASN A 119 -16.17 4.03 -9.01
CA ASN A 119 -16.93 5.27 -8.97
C ASN A 119 -16.09 6.48 -8.56
N ILE A 120 -14.87 6.56 -9.11
CA ILE A 120 -13.96 7.64 -8.84
C ILE A 120 -14.44 8.91 -9.56
N GLU A 121 -14.69 9.97 -8.79
CA GLU A 121 -15.11 11.26 -9.34
C GLU A 121 -14.02 12.30 -9.08
N LEU A 122 -13.29 12.66 -10.13
CA LEU A 122 -12.17 13.61 -10.00
C LEU A 122 -12.62 15.02 -9.70
N ASP A 123 -13.82 15.40 -10.15
CA ASP A 123 -14.33 16.75 -9.97
C ASP A 123 -14.57 17.11 -8.50
N ARG A 124 -14.64 16.10 -7.64
CA ARG A 124 -14.82 16.28 -6.21
C ARG A 124 -13.51 16.27 -5.43
N GLY A 125 -12.40 16.05 -6.14
CA GLY A 125 -11.11 15.87 -5.50
C GLY A 125 -10.99 14.48 -4.87
N VAL A 126 -9.77 14.14 -4.48
CA VAL A 126 -9.48 12.87 -3.80
C VAL A 126 -9.22 13.20 -2.34
N GLU A 127 -10.14 12.82 -1.47
CA GLU A 127 -10.05 13.06 -0.03
C GLU A 127 -9.88 11.75 0.71
N ASP A 128 -9.60 11.83 2.02
CA ASP A 128 -9.48 10.64 2.85
C ASP A 128 -10.73 9.78 2.79
N SER A 129 -11.91 10.38 2.67
CA SER A 129 -13.16 9.66 2.53
C SER A 129 -13.21 8.78 1.30
N PHE A 130 -12.37 9.03 0.30
CA PHE A 130 -12.27 8.19 -0.87
C PHE A 130 -11.91 6.75 -0.51
N PHE A 131 -11.14 6.55 0.53
CA PHE A 131 -10.73 5.23 1.00
C PHE A 131 -11.69 4.63 2.01
N HIS A 132 -12.84 5.25 2.20
CA HIS A 132 -13.86 4.74 3.09
C HIS A 132 -14.41 3.42 2.56
N GLU A 133 -14.72 2.46 3.44
CA GLU A 133 -15.15 1.11 3.01
C GLU A 133 -16.29 1.11 2.00
N ARG A 134 -17.20 2.07 2.04
CA ARG A 134 -18.33 2.14 1.08
C ARG A 134 -17.88 2.34 -0.37
N TYR A 135 -16.65 2.79 -0.59
CA TYR A 135 -16.08 2.97 -1.92
C TYR A 135 -15.21 1.80 -2.35
N LEU A 136 -15.05 0.83 -1.50
CA LEU A 136 -14.20 -0.33 -1.76
C LEU A 136 -15.06 -1.51 -2.15
N LYS A 137 -14.64 -2.23 -3.18
CA LYS A 137 -15.26 -3.50 -3.55
C LYS A 137 -14.23 -4.58 -3.55
N ARG A 138 -14.51 -5.62 -2.78
CA ARG A 138 -13.66 -6.81 -2.74
C ARG A 138 -14.11 -7.77 -3.82
N LEU A 139 -13.14 -8.29 -4.55
CA LEU A 139 -13.43 -9.31 -5.54
C LEU A 139 -13.49 -10.68 -4.87
N PRO A 140 -14.30 -11.59 -5.40
CA PRO A 140 -14.25 -12.98 -4.99
C PRO A 140 -12.87 -13.54 -5.28
N LYS A 141 -12.43 -14.42 -4.43
CA LYS A 141 -11.12 -15.05 -4.59
C LYS A 141 -11.22 -16.29 -5.46
#